data_7532b3c3432d18c7dffe083bc1ac07e7
#
_entry.id   7532b3c3432d18c7dffe083bc1ac07e7
#
_cell.length_a   1.000
_cell.length_b   1.000
_cell.length_c   1.000
_cell.angle_alpha   90.00
_cell.angle_beta   90.00
_cell.angle_gamma   90.00
#
_symmetry.space_group_name_H-M   'P 1'
#
loop_
_entity.id
_entity.type
_entity.pdbx_description
1 polymer ?
#
loop_
_entity_poly.entity_id
_entity_poly.type
_entity_poly.pdbx_seq_one_letter_code
_entity_poly.pdbx_strand_id
1 'polypeptide(L)'
;RQLNFGYIHDAYWLHIEIQPQLQESQAWILEFEYAYLDDVTLYIVRADGRETLRAGRYIPVDQWPLAGRKPAFPLQLNPGEKTELYIRIVNHAGMALNTRLLSAREYSLHNTQTVIILALYFGMLIALGCYNFLLFLALRQKTFILYSAFVFTFGFAASGMNGIGSLIFWPDMALTGLADRIVPTGFSVATALAMMFARSFLQMQTLAPRWHRFLGMAIPLWWAGAALTLISSVQHALQIMSVMGIMTTVTLLVTGGAAVRRKIPAARIFVTAWALLLIGTALLSVRNAGLIPSNFFTVYGMQLGSAAEMLLLSFALAARFNDLKRQKEKAQQALLDTLREQERILESRVSERTAELEKAKNQLERQATEDALTGLNNRHGLRRIFAQIKKYAPDNESAAVMLIDLDDFKPVNDRYGHGAGDELLQEIARRLRASISENDAAGRLGGDEFVVILRDVKSSQVVYEHANRILLSVSEPFQLNNGKTVAVSACIGICLRRLSGETMSTLLRCADEAMYQVKRGGKHGIALDYDGEPHIGQLPGIL
;
A
#
# COMPACT_ATOMS: atom_id res chain seq x y z
N ARG A 1 -7.23 -60.95 23.13
CA ARG A 1 -8.54 -60.27 23.11
C ARG A 1 -8.31 -58.82 23.52
N GLN A 2 -8.81 -57.88 22.77
CA GLN A 2 -8.83 -56.47 23.18
C GLN A 2 -9.88 -56.31 24.26
N LEU A 3 -9.45 -55.87 25.43
CA LEU A 3 -10.34 -55.59 26.58
C LEU A 3 -10.59 -54.10 26.61
N ASN A 4 -11.84 -53.67 26.43
CA ASN A 4 -12.26 -52.27 26.52
C ASN A 4 -13.27 -52.11 27.64
N PHE A 5 -12.98 -51.22 28.59
CA PHE A 5 -13.76 -51.05 29.81
C PHE A 5 -14.44 -49.68 29.92
N GLY A 6 -14.33 -48.83 28.88
CA GLY A 6 -14.95 -47.50 28.90
C GLY A 6 -14.39 -46.58 30.02
N TYR A 7 -15.26 -45.71 30.57
CA TYR A 7 -14.92 -44.77 31.66
C TYR A 7 -15.39 -45.36 32.98
N ILE A 8 -14.51 -46.04 33.74
CA ILE A 8 -14.82 -46.66 35.03
C ILE A 8 -13.78 -46.22 36.07
N HIS A 9 -14.23 -46.02 37.36
CA HIS A 9 -13.40 -45.51 38.45
C HIS A 9 -12.63 -46.59 39.22
N ASP A 10 -13.02 -47.85 39.04
CA ASP A 10 -12.48 -48.95 39.82
C ASP A 10 -11.13 -49.41 39.26
N ALA A 11 -10.30 -49.96 40.13
CA ALA A 11 -9.06 -50.61 39.74
C ALA A 11 -9.35 -51.91 39.01
N TYR A 12 -8.79 -52.07 37.83
CA TYR A 12 -8.85 -53.34 37.09
C TYR A 12 -7.70 -54.23 37.47
N TRP A 13 -8.01 -55.51 37.62
CA TRP A 13 -7.02 -56.53 37.83
C TRP A 13 -7.00 -57.48 36.65
N LEU A 14 -5.80 -57.66 36.08
CA LEU A 14 -5.55 -58.64 35.02
C LEU A 14 -4.60 -59.69 35.58
N HIS A 15 -4.99 -60.97 35.50
CA HIS A 15 -4.14 -62.10 35.83
C HIS A 15 -3.70 -62.81 34.57
N ILE A 16 -2.38 -62.98 34.41
CA ILE A 16 -1.75 -63.65 33.27
C ILE A 16 -0.80 -64.68 33.83
N GLU A 17 -0.97 -65.95 33.40
CA GLU A 17 -0.08 -67.04 33.73
C GLU A 17 0.81 -67.29 32.51
N ILE A 18 2.14 -67.26 32.70
CA ILE A 18 3.14 -67.51 31.66
C ILE A 18 3.90 -68.78 32.01
N GLN A 19 3.85 -69.78 31.14
CA GLN A 19 4.67 -70.99 31.23
C GLN A 19 5.59 -71.03 29.99
N PRO A 20 6.82 -70.50 30.12
CA PRO A 20 7.68 -70.35 28.97
C PRO A 20 8.24 -71.68 28.48
N GLN A 21 8.11 -71.96 27.17
CA GLN A 21 8.75 -73.09 26.49
C GLN A 21 10.08 -72.61 25.90
N LEU A 22 10.98 -72.09 26.74
CA LEU A 22 12.26 -71.56 26.31
C LEU A 22 13.36 -72.58 26.57
N GLN A 23 14.48 -72.52 25.83
CA GLN A 23 15.67 -73.31 26.06
C GLN A 23 16.65 -72.62 27.04
N GLU A 24 16.65 -71.29 27.02
CA GLU A 24 17.49 -70.45 27.88
C GLU A 24 16.68 -69.30 28.48
N SER A 25 17.20 -68.68 29.57
CA SER A 25 16.61 -67.50 30.18
C SER A 25 16.64 -66.31 29.21
N GLN A 26 15.50 -65.69 28.98
CA GLN A 26 15.37 -64.57 28.06
C GLN A 26 14.68 -63.40 28.69
N ALA A 27 15.18 -62.20 28.35
CA ALA A 27 14.56 -60.92 28.71
C ALA A 27 13.43 -60.58 27.74
N TRP A 28 12.26 -60.35 28.31
CA TRP A 28 11.06 -59.93 27.61
C TRP A 28 10.60 -58.57 28.16
N ILE A 29 9.80 -57.83 27.38
CA ILE A 29 9.22 -56.54 27.80
C ILE A 29 7.70 -56.64 27.65
N LEU A 30 6.96 -56.41 28.73
CA LEU A 30 5.52 -56.26 28.73
C LEU A 30 5.19 -54.79 28.51
N GLU A 31 4.75 -54.41 27.30
CA GLU A 31 4.37 -53.06 26.91
C GLU A 31 2.84 -52.88 26.95
N PHE A 32 2.39 -51.71 27.46
CA PHE A 32 1.02 -51.22 27.31
C PHE A 32 0.94 -50.24 26.14
N GLU A 33 0.07 -50.52 25.15
CA GLU A 33 -0.01 -49.69 23.97
C GLU A 33 -0.57 -48.29 24.20
N TYR A 34 -1.20 -48.02 25.35
CA TYR A 34 -1.84 -46.76 25.67
C TYR A 34 -0.92 -45.90 26.55
N ALA A 35 -0.45 -44.76 26.03
CA ALA A 35 0.49 -43.88 26.74
C ALA A 35 -0.17 -43.07 27.88
N TYR A 36 -1.50 -42.90 27.86
CA TYR A 36 -2.26 -42.09 28.81
C TYR A 36 -2.88 -42.90 29.92
N LEU A 37 -2.07 -43.81 30.55
CA LEU A 37 -2.45 -44.59 31.72
C LEU A 37 -1.98 -43.91 32.99
N ASP A 38 -2.86 -43.85 34.02
CA ASP A 38 -2.61 -43.13 35.26
C ASP A 38 -1.66 -43.89 36.20
N ASP A 39 -1.98 -45.15 36.56
CA ASP A 39 -1.16 -46.01 37.41
C ASP A 39 -1.29 -47.46 36.95
N VAL A 40 -0.16 -48.07 36.64
CA VAL A 40 -0.04 -49.47 36.32
C VAL A 40 0.95 -50.10 37.30
N THR A 41 0.45 -51.01 38.15
CA THR A 41 1.28 -51.76 39.08
C THR A 41 1.31 -53.23 38.65
N LEU A 42 2.49 -53.73 38.35
CA LEU A 42 2.75 -55.11 37.99
C LEU A 42 3.34 -55.87 39.17
N TYR A 43 2.69 -56.91 39.57
CA TYR A 43 3.18 -57.89 40.56
C TYR A 43 3.62 -59.13 39.78
N ILE A 44 4.88 -59.51 39.92
CA ILE A 44 5.48 -60.69 39.34
C ILE A 44 5.64 -61.71 40.49
N VAL A 45 4.93 -62.82 40.42
CA VAL A 45 4.97 -63.85 41.39
C VAL A 45 5.67 -65.08 40.81
N ARG A 46 6.77 -65.49 41.44
CA ARG A 46 7.55 -66.67 41.11
C ARG A 46 7.71 -67.55 42.36
N ALA A 47 8.28 -68.75 42.15
CA ALA A 47 8.54 -69.64 43.25
C ALA A 47 9.47 -69.10 44.34
N ASP A 48 10.37 -68.20 44.00
CA ASP A 48 11.38 -67.58 44.86
C ASP A 48 10.93 -66.23 45.48
N GLY A 49 9.76 -65.72 45.14
CA GLY A 49 9.28 -64.45 45.71
C GLY A 49 8.34 -63.65 44.85
N ARG A 50 8.11 -62.44 45.33
CA ARG A 50 7.27 -61.45 44.67
C ARG A 50 8.06 -60.17 44.35
N GLU A 51 8.03 -59.74 43.12
CA GLU A 51 8.56 -58.47 42.68
C GLU A 51 7.40 -57.50 42.35
N THR A 52 7.54 -56.22 42.62
CA THR A 52 6.54 -55.21 42.32
C THR A 52 7.16 -54.08 41.52
N LEU A 53 6.61 -53.81 40.34
CA LEU A 53 7.05 -52.73 39.42
C LEU A 53 5.89 -51.79 39.16
N ARG A 54 6.16 -50.50 39.03
CA ARG A 54 5.13 -49.48 38.79
C ARG A 54 5.52 -48.54 37.70
N ALA A 55 4.54 -48.15 36.85
CA ALA A 55 4.69 -47.12 35.82
C ALA A 55 3.32 -46.47 35.59
N GLY A 56 3.31 -45.29 34.98
CA GLY A 56 2.08 -44.53 34.70
C GLY A 56 2.25 -43.05 34.99
N ARG A 57 1.31 -42.21 34.52
CA ARG A 57 1.40 -40.73 34.59
C ARG A 57 1.56 -40.18 36.01
N TYR A 58 1.09 -40.88 37.04
CA TYR A 58 1.21 -40.46 38.43
C TYR A 58 2.54 -40.88 39.08
N ILE A 59 3.44 -41.47 38.30
CA ILE A 59 4.77 -41.89 38.75
C ILE A 59 5.79 -41.13 37.88
N PRO A 60 6.79 -40.47 38.49
CA PRO A 60 7.87 -39.83 37.74
C PRO A 60 8.52 -40.82 36.77
N VAL A 61 8.84 -40.36 35.53
CA VAL A 61 9.34 -41.25 34.47
C VAL A 61 10.71 -41.84 34.81
N ASP A 62 11.51 -41.17 35.63
CA ASP A 62 12.80 -41.64 36.15
C ASP A 62 12.66 -42.82 37.13
N GLN A 63 11.48 -43.00 37.73
CA GLN A 63 11.15 -44.13 38.63
C GLN A 63 10.51 -45.32 37.89
N TRP A 64 10.27 -45.20 36.58
CA TRP A 64 9.74 -46.31 35.80
C TRP A 64 10.80 -47.39 35.62
N PRO A 65 10.43 -48.70 35.68
CA PRO A 65 11.37 -49.79 35.41
C PRO A 65 12.05 -49.69 34.04
N LEU A 66 11.36 -49.11 33.10
CA LEU A 66 11.87 -48.78 31.75
C LEU A 66 11.37 -47.40 31.37
N ALA A 67 12.27 -46.40 31.44
CA ALA A 67 11.93 -45.03 31.07
C ALA A 67 11.46 -44.95 29.62
N GLY A 68 10.32 -44.32 29.40
CA GLY A 68 9.74 -44.24 28.06
C GLY A 68 8.44 -43.44 28.02
N ARG A 69 7.82 -43.35 26.86
CA ARG A 69 6.56 -42.64 26.64
C ARG A 69 5.30 -43.45 27.01
N LYS A 70 5.45 -44.78 27.15
CA LYS A 70 4.39 -45.74 27.50
C LYS A 70 4.85 -46.61 28.67
N PRO A 71 3.95 -47.03 29.56
CA PRO A 71 4.30 -48.00 30.59
C PRO A 71 4.80 -49.30 29.96
N ALA A 72 6.02 -49.71 30.33
CA ALA A 72 6.66 -50.93 29.89
C ALA A 72 7.46 -51.55 31.06
N PHE A 73 7.40 -52.88 31.17
CA PHE A 73 7.97 -53.62 32.30
C PHE A 73 8.92 -54.68 31.79
N PRO A 74 10.18 -54.73 32.26
CA PRO A 74 11.10 -55.81 31.95
C PRO A 74 10.68 -57.07 32.71
N LEU A 75 10.70 -58.19 32.04
CA LEU A 75 10.40 -59.52 32.53
C LEU A 75 11.51 -60.48 32.23
N GLN A 76 12.11 -61.09 33.21
CA GLN A 76 13.04 -62.20 33.00
C GLN A 76 12.24 -63.49 33.05
N LEU A 77 12.18 -64.25 31.96
CA LEU A 77 11.49 -65.54 31.87
C LEU A 77 12.52 -66.66 31.82
N ASN A 78 12.43 -67.60 32.76
CA ASN A 78 13.34 -68.74 32.87
C ASN A 78 12.72 -70.00 32.28
N PRO A 79 13.49 -70.94 31.71
CA PRO A 79 13.01 -72.19 31.18
C PRO A 79 12.21 -72.99 32.21
N GLY A 80 10.97 -73.35 31.88
CA GLY A 80 10.12 -74.20 32.71
C GLY A 80 9.59 -73.55 33.99
N GLU A 81 9.96 -72.34 34.32
CA GLU A 81 9.50 -71.63 35.50
C GLU A 81 8.11 -70.98 35.24
N LYS A 82 7.11 -71.39 36.05
CA LYS A 82 5.80 -70.76 36.00
C LYS A 82 5.87 -69.38 36.64
N THR A 83 5.51 -68.35 35.84
CA THR A 83 5.47 -66.93 36.26
C THR A 83 4.02 -66.46 36.25
N GLU A 84 3.51 -65.94 37.36
CA GLU A 84 2.18 -65.34 37.45
C GLU A 84 2.30 -63.83 37.50
N LEU A 85 1.58 -63.15 36.66
CA LEU A 85 1.52 -61.69 36.56
C LEU A 85 0.16 -61.22 37.05
N TYR A 86 0.14 -60.39 38.10
CA TYR A 86 -1.04 -59.65 38.52
C TYR A 86 -0.84 -58.20 38.24
N ILE A 87 -1.69 -57.65 37.40
CA ILE A 87 -1.57 -56.28 36.91
C ILE A 87 -2.75 -55.49 37.44
N ARG A 88 -2.48 -54.51 38.29
CA ARG A 88 -3.45 -53.53 38.74
C ARG A 88 -3.35 -52.27 37.91
N ILE A 89 -4.47 -51.84 37.33
CA ILE A 89 -4.54 -50.65 36.46
C ILE A 89 -5.62 -49.73 37.01
N VAL A 90 -5.25 -48.48 37.23
CA VAL A 90 -6.17 -47.37 37.55
C VAL A 90 -6.07 -46.35 36.44
N ASN A 91 -7.20 -45.97 35.87
CA ASN A 91 -7.24 -44.96 34.80
C ASN A 91 -8.55 -44.17 34.82
N HIS A 92 -8.47 -42.85 34.85
CA HIS A 92 -9.63 -41.96 34.84
C HIS A 92 -10.10 -41.61 33.43
N ALA A 93 -9.29 -41.92 32.41
CA ALA A 93 -9.65 -41.82 30.99
C ALA A 93 -10.27 -43.12 30.49
N GLY A 94 -10.89 -43.08 29.30
CA GLY A 94 -11.34 -44.30 28.65
C GLY A 94 -10.18 -45.27 28.41
N MET A 95 -10.39 -46.54 28.74
CA MET A 95 -9.33 -47.55 28.80
C MET A 95 -9.49 -48.62 27.75
N ALA A 96 -8.56 -48.65 26.79
CA ALA A 96 -8.35 -49.76 25.88
C ALA A 96 -7.05 -50.48 26.28
N LEU A 97 -7.18 -51.66 26.87
CA LEU A 97 -6.04 -52.43 27.33
C LEU A 97 -5.53 -53.35 26.21
N ASN A 98 -4.54 -52.88 25.48
CA ASN A 98 -3.75 -53.70 24.60
C ASN A 98 -2.36 -53.87 25.23
N THR A 99 -2.02 -55.10 25.59
CA THR A 99 -0.70 -55.46 26.08
C THR A 99 0.03 -56.29 25.04
N ARG A 100 1.34 -56.06 24.91
CA ARG A 100 2.23 -56.87 24.06
C ARG A 100 3.40 -57.38 24.89
N LEU A 101 3.72 -58.65 24.68
CA LEU A 101 4.93 -59.25 25.20
C LEU A 101 5.93 -59.30 24.04
N LEU A 102 7.03 -58.57 24.14
CA LEU A 102 8.00 -58.35 23.09
C LEU A 102 9.39 -58.76 23.55
N SER A 103 10.21 -59.32 22.67
CA SER A 103 11.64 -59.42 22.94
C SER A 103 12.27 -58.03 23.05
N ALA A 104 13.41 -57.86 23.72
CA ALA A 104 14.10 -56.59 23.85
C ALA A 104 14.41 -55.93 22.46
N ARG A 105 14.73 -56.76 21.46
CA ARG A 105 14.99 -56.33 20.08
C ARG A 105 13.73 -55.82 19.42
N GLU A 106 12.62 -56.54 19.51
CA GLU A 106 11.34 -56.14 18.90
C GLU A 106 10.80 -54.86 19.54
N TYR A 107 10.88 -54.75 20.88
CA TYR A 107 10.51 -53.54 21.61
C TYR A 107 11.33 -52.34 21.12
N SER A 108 12.67 -52.47 21.02
CA SER A 108 13.54 -51.40 20.56
C SER A 108 13.18 -50.95 19.12
N LEU A 109 12.97 -51.88 18.20
CA LEU A 109 12.57 -51.58 16.83
C LEU A 109 11.19 -50.90 16.77
N HIS A 110 10.19 -51.44 17.49
CA HIS A 110 8.84 -50.88 17.54
C HIS A 110 8.82 -49.47 18.15
N ASN A 111 9.53 -49.27 19.25
CA ASN A 111 9.64 -47.97 19.91
C ASN A 111 10.32 -46.94 19.00
N THR A 112 11.44 -47.31 18.35
CA THR A 112 12.15 -46.44 17.40
C THR A 112 11.25 -46.03 16.23
N GLN A 113 10.54 -46.97 15.60
CA GLN A 113 9.60 -46.65 14.51
C GLN A 113 8.51 -45.67 14.95
N THR A 114 7.95 -45.89 16.14
CA THR A 114 6.90 -45.03 16.69
C THR A 114 7.43 -43.63 16.99
N VAL A 115 8.63 -43.52 17.59
CA VAL A 115 9.27 -42.24 17.89
C VAL A 115 9.55 -41.47 16.60
N ILE A 116 10.02 -42.12 15.54
CA ILE A 116 10.25 -41.47 14.22
C ILE A 116 8.93 -40.92 13.66
N ILE A 117 7.83 -41.71 13.68
CA ILE A 117 6.52 -41.28 13.19
C ILE A 117 6.03 -40.04 13.96
N LEU A 118 6.13 -40.07 15.28
CA LEU A 118 5.72 -38.96 16.14
C LEU A 118 6.64 -37.73 15.98
N ALA A 119 7.94 -37.92 15.83
CA ALA A 119 8.89 -36.83 15.57
C ALA A 119 8.59 -36.12 14.25
N LEU A 120 8.31 -36.87 13.17
CA LEU A 120 7.88 -36.30 11.89
C LEU A 120 6.54 -35.56 12.03
N TYR A 121 5.58 -36.13 12.74
CA TYR A 121 4.29 -35.46 12.97
C TYR A 121 4.44 -34.17 13.75
N PHE A 122 5.11 -34.15 14.90
CA PHE A 122 5.28 -32.94 15.71
C PHE A 122 6.20 -31.91 15.01
N GLY A 123 7.24 -32.39 14.31
CA GLY A 123 8.10 -31.52 13.49
C GLY A 123 7.31 -30.79 12.40
N MET A 124 6.38 -31.48 11.75
CA MET A 124 5.46 -30.87 10.79
C MET A 124 4.55 -29.83 11.44
N LEU A 125 3.96 -30.12 12.62
CA LEU A 125 3.12 -29.15 13.34
C LEU A 125 3.89 -27.89 13.71
N ILE A 126 5.11 -28.04 14.23
CA ILE A 126 5.98 -26.90 14.56
C ILE A 126 6.31 -26.10 13.31
N ALA A 127 6.70 -26.74 12.22
CA ALA A 127 7.02 -26.08 10.96
C ALA A 127 5.82 -25.28 10.40
N LEU A 128 4.62 -25.88 10.38
CA LEU A 128 3.40 -25.21 9.91
C LEU A 128 2.98 -24.07 10.85
N GLY A 129 3.07 -24.28 12.17
CA GLY A 129 2.79 -23.24 13.17
C GLY A 129 3.72 -22.03 13.03
N CYS A 130 5.04 -22.28 12.96
CA CYS A 130 6.05 -21.24 12.75
C CYS A 130 5.88 -20.53 11.40
N TYR A 131 5.67 -21.26 10.30
CA TYR A 131 5.42 -20.67 8.98
C TYR A 131 4.24 -19.70 9.00
N ASN A 132 3.10 -20.11 9.56
CA ASN A 132 1.93 -19.24 9.63
C ASN A 132 2.12 -18.08 10.62
N PHE A 133 2.90 -18.27 11.69
CA PHE A 133 3.28 -17.18 12.58
C PHE A 133 4.15 -16.13 11.88
N LEU A 134 5.14 -16.54 11.09
CA LEU A 134 5.95 -15.62 10.29
C LEU A 134 5.10 -14.88 9.24
N LEU A 135 4.15 -15.56 8.61
CA LEU A 135 3.18 -14.90 7.72
C LEU A 135 2.32 -13.87 8.46
N PHE A 136 1.93 -14.14 9.70
CA PHE A 136 1.25 -13.15 10.54
C PHE A 136 2.12 -11.92 10.78
N LEU A 137 3.40 -12.09 11.13
CA LEU A 137 4.32 -10.96 11.35
C LEU A 137 4.46 -10.09 10.10
N ALA A 138 4.54 -10.73 8.92
CA ALA A 138 4.67 -10.05 7.64
C ALA A 138 3.38 -9.34 7.19
N LEU A 139 2.21 -9.95 7.40
CA LEU A 139 0.94 -9.52 6.84
C LEU A 139 0.00 -8.84 7.83
N ARG A 140 0.23 -9.05 9.14
CA ARG A 140 -0.61 -8.55 10.25
C ARG A 140 -2.08 -8.97 10.16
N GLN A 141 -2.38 -10.09 9.46
CA GLN A 141 -3.73 -10.61 9.35
C GLN A 141 -4.06 -11.62 10.46
N LYS A 142 -5.14 -11.37 11.18
CA LYS A 142 -5.58 -12.19 12.34
C LYS A 142 -5.78 -13.68 12.03
N THR A 143 -6.11 -14.03 10.78
CA THR A 143 -6.35 -15.42 10.38
C THR A 143 -5.10 -16.29 10.56
N PHE A 144 -3.90 -15.76 10.26
CA PHE A 144 -2.65 -16.51 10.38
C PHE A 144 -2.25 -16.76 11.85
N ILE A 145 -2.40 -15.76 12.73
CA ILE A 145 -2.08 -15.96 14.16
C ILE A 145 -3.07 -16.90 14.82
N LEU A 146 -4.37 -16.84 14.47
CA LEU A 146 -5.37 -17.77 14.99
C LEU A 146 -5.08 -19.20 14.56
N TYR A 147 -4.66 -19.40 13.32
CA TYR A 147 -4.25 -20.71 12.84
C TYR A 147 -2.99 -21.22 13.53
N SER A 148 -1.96 -20.39 13.64
CA SER A 148 -0.73 -20.75 14.35
C SER A 148 -1.00 -21.11 15.81
N ALA A 149 -1.81 -20.31 16.51
CA ALA A 149 -2.22 -20.60 17.89
C ALA A 149 -2.99 -21.93 18.00
N PHE A 150 -3.90 -22.20 17.07
CA PHE A 150 -4.61 -23.48 16.99
C PHE A 150 -3.64 -24.64 16.84
N VAL A 151 -2.70 -24.59 15.88
CA VAL A 151 -1.74 -25.66 15.62
C VAL A 151 -0.84 -25.94 16.82
N PHE A 152 -0.30 -24.89 17.45
CA PHE A 152 0.57 -25.05 18.62
C PHE A 152 -0.19 -25.59 19.83
N THR A 153 -1.40 -25.08 20.10
CA THR A 153 -2.21 -25.53 21.24
C THR A 153 -2.66 -26.98 21.04
N PHE A 154 -3.10 -27.32 19.83
CA PHE A 154 -3.47 -28.69 19.48
C PHE A 154 -2.26 -29.63 19.60
N GLY A 155 -1.10 -29.26 19.06
CA GLY A 155 0.13 -30.04 19.14
C GLY A 155 0.60 -30.23 20.57
N PHE A 156 0.53 -29.20 21.41
CA PHE A 156 0.87 -29.30 22.83
C PHE A 156 -0.06 -30.29 23.59
N ALA A 157 -1.37 -30.20 23.37
CA ALA A 157 -2.32 -31.15 23.94
C ALA A 157 -2.09 -32.59 23.45
N ALA A 158 -1.84 -32.74 22.13
CA ALA A 158 -1.54 -34.03 21.52
C ALA A 158 -0.24 -34.66 22.06
N SER A 159 0.77 -33.86 22.43
CA SER A 159 2.01 -34.36 23.05
C SER A 159 1.74 -35.06 24.37
N GLY A 160 0.83 -34.52 25.18
CA GLY A 160 0.38 -35.15 26.43
C GLY A 160 -0.32 -36.49 26.20
N MET A 161 -1.22 -36.55 25.21
CA MET A 161 -1.95 -37.76 24.87
C MET A 161 -1.04 -38.88 24.34
N ASN A 162 0.09 -38.53 23.70
CA ASN A 162 1.05 -39.48 23.14
C ASN A 162 2.20 -39.84 24.11
N GLY A 163 2.20 -39.36 25.34
CA GLY A 163 3.23 -39.62 26.33
C GLY A 163 4.55 -38.82 26.13
N ILE A 164 4.64 -37.99 25.07
CA ILE A 164 5.81 -37.12 24.86
C ILE A 164 5.81 -35.97 25.86
N GLY A 165 4.64 -35.45 26.21
CA GLY A 165 4.49 -34.36 27.15
C GLY A 165 5.06 -34.73 28.53
N SER A 166 4.71 -35.91 29.10
CA SER A 166 5.22 -36.40 30.35
C SER A 166 6.71 -36.75 30.30
N LEU A 167 7.24 -37.12 29.14
CA LEU A 167 8.66 -37.43 28.99
C LEU A 167 9.54 -36.16 28.91
N ILE A 168 9.05 -35.09 28.28
CA ILE A 168 9.87 -33.91 27.92
C ILE A 168 9.46 -32.65 28.68
N PHE A 169 8.15 -32.34 28.76
CA PHE A 169 7.68 -31.05 29.27
C PHE A 169 7.34 -31.07 30.78
N TRP A 170 6.88 -32.20 31.31
CA TRP A 170 6.51 -32.34 32.72
C TRP A 170 6.89 -33.69 33.27
N PRO A 171 8.21 -34.03 33.35
CA PRO A 171 8.68 -35.33 33.82
C PRO A 171 8.40 -35.55 35.31
N ASP A 172 8.32 -34.47 36.10
CA ASP A 172 8.17 -34.55 37.55
C ASP A 172 6.72 -34.70 38.02
N MET A 173 6.53 -35.51 39.01
CA MET A 173 5.24 -35.76 39.62
C MET A 173 4.60 -34.55 40.32
N ALA A 174 5.41 -33.58 40.74
CA ALA A 174 4.94 -32.33 41.33
C ALA A 174 3.99 -31.54 40.42
N LEU A 175 4.07 -31.72 39.09
CA LEU A 175 3.22 -31.12 38.10
C LEU A 175 2.00 -31.94 37.68
N THR A 176 1.79 -33.15 38.25
CA THR A 176 0.71 -34.06 37.83
C THR A 176 -0.67 -33.46 37.95
N GLY A 177 -0.96 -32.70 39.00
CA GLY A 177 -2.25 -32.04 39.16
C GLY A 177 -2.60 -31.06 38.04
N LEU A 178 -1.60 -30.40 37.47
CA LEU A 178 -1.72 -29.56 36.27
C LEU A 178 -1.62 -30.40 35.00
N ALA A 179 -0.74 -31.40 34.97
CA ALA A 179 -0.52 -32.27 33.81
C ALA A 179 -1.81 -33.00 33.40
N ASP A 180 -2.63 -33.41 34.36
CA ASP A 180 -3.93 -34.06 34.13
C ASP A 180 -4.92 -33.16 33.40
N ARG A 181 -4.77 -31.85 33.55
CA ARG A 181 -5.64 -30.85 32.93
C ARG A 181 -5.11 -30.32 31.58
N ILE A 182 -3.83 -30.51 31.27
CA ILE A 182 -3.20 -30.02 30.05
C ILE A 182 -3.90 -30.58 28.83
N VAL A 183 -4.15 -31.86 28.76
CA VAL A 183 -4.79 -32.53 27.63
C VAL A 183 -6.22 -32.02 27.40
N PRO A 184 -7.15 -32.12 28.39
CA PRO A 184 -8.52 -31.71 28.19
C PRO A 184 -8.65 -30.20 27.97
N THR A 185 -7.89 -29.37 28.67
CA THR A 185 -7.92 -27.93 28.51
C THR A 185 -7.29 -27.52 27.19
N GLY A 186 -6.15 -28.09 26.84
CA GLY A 186 -5.46 -27.77 25.58
C GLY A 186 -6.31 -28.09 24.36
N PHE A 187 -6.96 -29.25 24.28
CA PHE A 187 -7.89 -29.53 23.18
C PHE A 187 -9.13 -28.66 23.22
N SER A 188 -9.68 -28.30 24.39
CA SER A 188 -10.82 -27.40 24.51
C SER A 188 -10.47 -25.98 24.04
N VAL A 189 -9.29 -25.46 24.39
CA VAL A 189 -8.76 -24.18 23.87
C VAL A 189 -8.54 -24.27 22.35
N ALA A 190 -7.98 -25.38 21.85
CA ALA A 190 -7.80 -25.59 20.43
C ALA A 190 -9.14 -25.54 19.66
N THR A 191 -10.23 -26.12 20.21
CA THR A 191 -11.56 -26.02 19.57
C THR A 191 -12.10 -24.58 19.55
N ALA A 192 -11.89 -23.80 20.62
CA ALA A 192 -12.25 -22.39 20.64
C ALA A 192 -11.46 -21.56 19.59
N LEU A 193 -10.15 -21.82 19.47
CA LEU A 193 -9.31 -21.22 18.45
C LEU A 193 -9.73 -21.63 17.04
N ALA A 194 -10.11 -22.89 16.82
CA ALA A 194 -10.64 -23.39 15.56
C ALA A 194 -11.93 -22.65 15.13
N MET A 195 -12.84 -22.38 16.07
CA MET A 195 -14.05 -21.60 15.82
C MET A 195 -13.71 -20.15 15.42
N MET A 196 -12.77 -19.51 16.12
CA MET A 196 -12.28 -18.16 15.78
C MET A 196 -11.59 -18.14 14.41
N PHE A 197 -10.76 -19.14 14.14
CA PHE A 197 -10.10 -19.31 12.86
C PHE A 197 -11.12 -19.45 11.72
N ALA A 198 -12.09 -20.36 11.85
CA ALA A 198 -13.13 -20.59 10.83
C ALA A 198 -13.92 -19.31 10.54
N ARG A 199 -14.31 -18.56 11.58
CA ARG A 199 -15.00 -17.27 11.42
C ARG A 199 -14.17 -16.26 10.65
N SER A 200 -12.86 -16.19 10.90
CA SER A 200 -11.91 -15.31 10.20
C SER A 200 -11.59 -15.81 8.78
N PHE A 201 -11.39 -17.12 8.62
CA PHE A 201 -11.00 -17.74 7.37
C PHE A 201 -12.10 -17.67 6.31
N LEU A 202 -13.33 -18.05 6.66
CA LEU A 202 -14.45 -18.13 5.72
C LEU A 202 -15.03 -16.76 5.32
N GLN A 203 -14.69 -15.66 6.05
CA GLN A 203 -15.14 -14.28 5.73
C GLN A 203 -16.63 -14.17 5.39
N MET A 204 -17.48 -14.83 6.18
CA MET A 204 -18.93 -14.90 5.90
C MET A 204 -19.69 -13.59 6.14
N GLN A 205 -19.02 -12.48 6.45
CA GLN A 205 -19.67 -11.21 6.82
C GLN A 205 -20.63 -10.71 5.74
N THR A 206 -20.20 -10.79 4.48
CA THR A 206 -20.97 -10.30 3.33
C THR A 206 -21.90 -11.36 2.74
N LEU A 207 -21.37 -12.58 2.52
CA LEU A 207 -22.06 -13.64 1.79
C LEU A 207 -22.98 -14.51 2.65
N ALA A 208 -22.70 -14.62 3.95
CA ALA A 208 -23.45 -15.46 4.89
C ALA A 208 -23.53 -14.83 6.31
N PRO A 209 -24.11 -13.62 6.48
CA PRO A 209 -24.04 -12.86 7.75
C PRO A 209 -24.70 -13.56 8.94
N ARG A 210 -25.70 -14.42 8.70
CA ARG A 210 -26.34 -15.22 9.77
C ARG A 210 -25.37 -16.22 10.38
N TRP A 211 -24.60 -16.92 9.57
CA TRP A 211 -23.58 -17.87 10.02
C TRP A 211 -22.40 -17.16 10.71
N HIS A 212 -22.01 -15.99 10.20
CA HIS A 212 -21.00 -15.16 10.85
C HIS A 212 -21.39 -14.73 12.27
N ARG A 213 -22.66 -14.32 12.46
CA ARG A 213 -23.21 -13.97 13.78
C ARG A 213 -23.32 -15.19 14.69
N PHE A 214 -23.78 -16.32 14.17
CA PHE A 214 -23.87 -17.58 14.92
C PHE A 214 -22.50 -18.01 15.48
N LEU A 215 -21.46 -18.05 14.64
CA LEU A 215 -20.11 -18.34 15.10
C LEU A 215 -19.62 -17.32 16.15
N GLY A 216 -19.96 -16.04 15.97
CA GLY A 216 -19.61 -14.98 16.92
C GLY A 216 -20.23 -15.16 18.30
N MET A 217 -21.47 -15.65 18.37
CA MET A 217 -22.18 -15.96 19.63
C MET A 217 -21.69 -17.26 20.24
N ALA A 218 -21.27 -18.23 19.44
CA ALA A 218 -20.78 -19.51 19.92
C ALA A 218 -19.37 -19.42 20.57
N ILE A 219 -18.48 -18.57 20.04
CA ILE A 219 -17.09 -18.46 20.52
C ILE A 219 -16.97 -18.23 22.04
N PRO A 220 -17.70 -17.29 22.68
CA PRO A 220 -17.65 -17.11 24.13
C PRO A 220 -18.05 -18.38 24.91
N LEU A 221 -19.01 -19.16 24.39
CA LEU A 221 -19.43 -20.42 25.00
C LEU A 221 -18.28 -21.47 24.97
N TRP A 222 -17.53 -21.52 23.86
CA TRP A 222 -16.36 -22.39 23.73
C TRP A 222 -15.24 -22.00 24.70
N TRP A 223 -14.99 -20.71 24.88
CA TRP A 223 -14.02 -20.22 25.87
C TRP A 223 -14.47 -20.51 27.29
N ALA A 224 -15.76 -20.37 27.60
CA ALA A 224 -16.31 -20.75 28.89
C ALA A 224 -16.16 -22.27 29.14
N GLY A 225 -16.42 -23.10 28.13
CA GLY A 225 -16.17 -24.55 28.20
C GLY A 225 -14.70 -24.87 28.44
N ALA A 226 -13.78 -24.22 27.75
CA ALA A 226 -12.34 -24.41 28.00
C ALA A 226 -11.92 -23.96 29.41
N ALA A 227 -12.45 -22.85 29.91
CA ALA A 227 -12.21 -22.42 31.29
C ALA A 227 -12.78 -23.41 32.33
N LEU A 228 -13.94 -24.00 32.05
CA LEU A 228 -14.57 -24.99 32.93
C LEU A 228 -13.70 -26.26 33.06
N THR A 229 -12.93 -26.66 32.05
CA THR A 229 -12.01 -27.80 32.16
C THR A 229 -10.89 -27.59 33.17
N LEU A 230 -10.51 -26.33 33.46
CA LEU A 230 -9.49 -26.03 34.48
C LEU A 230 -9.94 -26.24 35.90
N ILE A 231 -11.23 -26.04 36.18
CA ILE A 231 -11.79 -26.13 37.57
C ILE A 231 -12.55 -27.42 37.85
N SER A 232 -12.93 -28.15 36.77
CA SER A 232 -13.66 -29.43 36.92
C SER A 232 -12.76 -30.55 37.38
N SER A 233 -13.35 -31.67 37.83
CA SER A 233 -12.58 -32.92 38.00
C SER A 233 -12.04 -33.39 36.65
N VAL A 234 -10.96 -34.17 36.65
CA VAL A 234 -10.29 -34.68 35.43
C VAL A 234 -11.28 -35.40 34.51
N GLN A 235 -12.16 -36.21 35.07
CA GLN A 235 -13.20 -36.93 34.34
C GLN A 235 -14.18 -35.98 33.64
N HIS A 236 -14.72 -34.99 34.35
CA HIS A 236 -15.63 -34.01 33.76
C HIS A 236 -14.90 -33.16 32.72
N ALA A 237 -13.62 -32.79 32.94
CA ALA A 237 -12.82 -32.09 31.96
C ALA A 237 -12.66 -32.88 30.66
N LEU A 238 -12.41 -34.20 30.71
CA LEU A 238 -12.34 -35.09 29.55
C LEU A 238 -13.69 -35.22 28.82
N GLN A 239 -14.79 -35.28 29.59
CA GLN A 239 -16.15 -35.28 29.00
C GLN A 239 -16.47 -33.97 28.29
N ILE A 240 -16.18 -32.81 28.92
CA ILE A 240 -16.35 -31.48 28.32
C ILE A 240 -15.54 -31.38 27.05
N MET A 241 -14.26 -31.76 27.07
CA MET A 241 -13.39 -31.80 25.91
C MET A 241 -14.00 -32.60 24.76
N SER A 242 -14.51 -33.80 25.06
CA SER A 242 -15.10 -34.71 24.07
C SER A 242 -16.36 -34.11 23.43
N VAL A 243 -17.25 -33.55 24.27
CA VAL A 243 -18.46 -32.85 23.78
C VAL A 243 -18.11 -31.64 22.95
N MET A 244 -17.18 -30.79 23.41
CA MET A 244 -16.70 -29.63 22.66
C MET A 244 -16.08 -30.03 21.33
N GLY A 245 -15.29 -31.10 21.28
CA GLY A 245 -14.69 -31.62 20.06
C GLY A 245 -15.73 -32.02 19.01
N ILE A 246 -16.74 -32.80 19.41
CA ILE A 246 -17.85 -33.25 18.56
C ILE A 246 -18.64 -32.04 18.06
N MET A 247 -19.06 -31.15 18.98
CA MET A 247 -19.86 -29.97 18.66
C MET A 247 -19.09 -29.01 17.72
N THR A 248 -17.79 -28.83 17.94
CA THR A 248 -16.93 -28.04 17.05
C THR A 248 -16.92 -28.62 15.65
N THR A 249 -16.67 -29.92 15.53
CA THR A 249 -16.58 -30.58 14.23
C THR A 249 -17.89 -30.46 13.45
N VAL A 250 -19.01 -30.75 14.10
CA VAL A 250 -20.35 -30.61 13.48
C VAL A 250 -20.59 -29.15 13.06
N THR A 251 -20.31 -28.19 13.94
CA THR A 251 -20.48 -26.76 13.64
C THR A 251 -19.63 -26.32 12.44
N LEU A 252 -18.37 -26.76 12.39
CA LEU A 252 -17.46 -26.37 11.30
C LEU A 252 -17.83 -27.04 9.97
N LEU A 253 -18.31 -28.28 9.99
CA LEU A 253 -18.81 -28.93 8.78
C LEU A 253 -20.09 -28.29 8.25
N VAL A 254 -21.05 -27.97 9.12
CA VAL A 254 -22.31 -27.30 8.75
C VAL A 254 -22.06 -25.90 8.21
N THR A 255 -21.25 -25.10 8.93
CA THR A 255 -20.90 -23.75 8.50
C THR A 255 -20.04 -23.74 7.23
N GLY A 256 -19.10 -24.67 7.11
CA GLY A 256 -18.31 -24.89 5.92
C GLY A 256 -19.17 -25.31 4.73
N GLY A 257 -20.14 -26.24 4.90
CA GLY A 257 -21.10 -26.65 3.90
C GLY A 257 -21.99 -25.48 3.43
N ALA A 258 -22.44 -24.63 4.35
CA ALA A 258 -23.14 -23.39 4.02
C ALA A 258 -22.25 -22.43 3.19
N ALA A 259 -20.97 -22.34 3.51
CA ALA A 259 -19.99 -21.54 2.75
C ALA A 259 -19.78 -22.10 1.32
N VAL A 260 -19.68 -23.43 1.17
CA VAL A 260 -19.59 -24.08 -0.15
C VAL A 260 -20.80 -23.76 -1.02
N ARG A 261 -22.03 -23.86 -0.44
CA ARG A 261 -23.27 -23.50 -1.15
C ARG A 261 -23.30 -22.04 -1.61
N ARG A 262 -22.65 -21.15 -0.86
CA ARG A 262 -22.51 -19.70 -1.18
C ARG A 262 -21.30 -19.41 -2.07
N LYS A 263 -20.61 -20.43 -2.57
CA LYS A 263 -19.42 -20.32 -3.45
C LYS A 263 -18.29 -19.48 -2.83
N ILE A 264 -18.15 -19.52 -1.50
CA ILE A 264 -17.05 -18.80 -0.82
C ILE A 264 -15.72 -19.45 -1.23
N PRO A 265 -14.71 -18.68 -1.63
CA PRO A 265 -13.39 -19.19 -1.97
C PRO A 265 -12.81 -20.05 -0.85
N ALA A 266 -12.08 -21.11 -1.19
CA ALA A 266 -11.45 -22.05 -0.27
C ALA A 266 -12.38 -22.84 0.68
N ALA A 267 -13.71 -22.62 0.66
CA ALA A 267 -14.66 -23.32 1.53
C ALA A 267 -14.65 -24.86 1.29
N ARG A 268 -14.41 -25.31 0.05
CA ARG A 268 -14.30 -26.74 -0.27
C ARG A 268 -13.10 -27.37 0.43
N ILE A 269 -11.93 -26.71 0.37
CA ILE A 269 -10.70 -27.20 1.02
C ILE A 269 -10.93 -27.24 2.53
N PHE A 270 -11.56 -26.20 3.09
CA PHE A 270 -11.91 -26.12 4.51
C PHE A 270 -12.77 -27.32 4.95
N VAL A 271 -13.86 -27.62 4.25
CA VAL A 271 -14.73 -28.75 4.58
C VAL A 271 -13.99 -30.08 4.47
N THR A 272 -13.20 -30.28 3.40
CA THR A 272 -12.40 -31.51 3.21
C THR A 272 -11.40 -31.71 4.34
N ALA A 273 -10.70 -30.66 4.75
CA ALA A 273 -9.74 -30.68 5.83
C ALA A 273 -10.38 -31.13 7.16
N TRP A 274 -11.47 -30.47 7.56
CA TRP A 274 -12.21 -30.83 8.79
C TRP A 274 -12.86 -32.21 8.72
N ALA A 275 -13.32 -32.65 7.55
CA ALA A 275 -13.85 -34.00 7.37
C ALA A 275 -12.76 -35.08 7.57
N LEU A 276 -11.53 -34.84 7.11
CA LEU A 276 -10.41 -35.77 7.33
C LEU A 276 -10.04 -35.89 8.82
N LEU A 277 -10.01 -34.78 9.56
CA LEU A 277 -9.80 -34.79 11.01
C LEU A 277 -10.93 -35.56 11.72
N LEU A 278 -12.20 -35.33 11.33
CA LEU A 278 -13.35 -36.07 11.90
C LEU A 278 -13.23 -37.57 11.65
N ILE A 279 -12.91 -37.98 10.44
CA ILE A 279 -12.73 -39.42 10.10
C ILE A 279 -11.60 -40.00 10.96
N GLY A 280 -10.46 -39.31 11.08
CA GLY A 280 -9.35 -39.76 11.91
C GLY A 280 -9.70 -39.91 13.40
N THR A 281 -10.41 -38.93 13.96
CA THR A 281 -10.87 -39.00 15.37
C THR A 281 -11.95 -40.04 15.60
N ALA A 282 -12.86 -40.24 14.62
CA ALA A 282 -13.88 -41.26 14.67
C ALA A 282 -13.26 -42.67 14.64
N LEU A 283 -12.27 -42.92 13.76
CA LEU A 283 -11.55 -44.18 13.71
C LEU A 283 -10.88 -44.52 15.05
N LEU A 284 -10.23 -43.53 15.66
CA LEU A 284 -9.63 -43.68 16.99
C LEU A 284 -10.70 -44.02 18.07
N SER A 285 -11.83 -43.32 18.06
CA SER A 285 -12.93 -43.51 19.01
C SER A 285 -13.57 -44.89 18.87
N VAL A 286 -13.87 -45.33 17.66
CA VAL A 286 -14.45 -46.65 17.37
C VAL A 286 -13.48 -47.79 17.71
N ARG A 287 -12.17 -47.59 17.49
CA ARG A 287 -11.14 -48.50 17.95
C ARG A 287 -11.11 -48.58 19.49
N ASN A 288 -11.11 -47.43 20.16
CA ASN A 288 -11.10 -47.39 21.63
C ASN A 288 -12.38 -47.99 22.23
N ALA A 289 -13.51 -47.99 21.48
CA ALA A 289 -14.72 -48.73 21.85
C ALA A 289 -14.61 -50.24 21.56
N GLY A 290 -13.49 -50.74 21.03
CA GLY A 290 -13.29 -52.16 20.74
C GLY A 290 -14.08 -52.71 19.55
N LEU A 291 -14.69 -51.80 18.71
CA LEU A 291 -15.54 -52.18 17.59
C LEU A 291 -14.74 -52.49 16.31
N ILE A 292 -13.52 -52.04 16.21
CA ILE A 292 -12.60 -52.28 15.10
C ILE A 292 -11.21 -52.69 15.61
N PRO A 293 -10.45 -53.49 14.82
CA PRO A 293 -9.12 -53.93 15.22
C PRO A 293 -8.09 -52.80 15.25
N SER A 294 -7.07 -52.95 16.11
CA SER A 294 -5.92 -52.06 16.15
C SER A 294 -5.02 -52.34 14.93
N ASN A 295 -4.93 -51.36 14.05
CA ASN A 295 -3.98 -51.34 12.94
C ASN A 295 -3.37 -49.91 12.81
N PHE A 296 -2.44 -49.71 11.88
CA PHE A 296 -1.76 -48.45 11.68
C PHE A 296 -2.75 -47.24 11.53
N PHE A 297 -3.78 -47.38 10.70
CA PHE A 297 -4.76 -46.30 10.48
C PHE A 297 -5.66 -46.02 11.68
N THR A 298 -6.04 -47.02 12.43
CA THR A 298 -6.89 -46.85 13.62
C THR A 298 -6.11 -46.37 14.84
N VAL A 299 -4.80 -46.66 14.93
CA VAL A 299 -3.91 -46.17 16.01
C VAL A 299 -3.51 -44.72 15.76
N TYR A 300 -3.13 -44.37 14.52
CA TYR A 300 -2.66 -43.05 14.15
C TYR A 300 -3.72 -42.20 13.42
N GLY A 301 -4.98 -42.61 13.42
CA GLY A 301 -6.05 -41.96 12.67
C GLY A 301 -6.21 -40.48 13.01
N MET A 302 -6.14 -40.10 14.29
CA MET A 302 -6.19 -38.70 14.70
C MET A 302 -4.98 -37.91 14.21
N GLN A 303 -3.77 -38.48 14.28
CA GLN A 303 -2.54 -37.85 13.82
C GLN A 303 -2.56 -37.67 12.30
N LEU A 304 -2.99 -38.68 11.56
CA LEU A 304 -3.11 -38.62 10.11
C LEU A 304 -4.16 -37.61 9.67
N GLY A 305 -5.34 -37.61 10.35
CA GLY A 305 -6.42 -36.68 10.06
C GLY A 305 -6.04 -35.24 10.37
N SER A 306 -5.41 -34.98 11.51
CA SER A 306 -4.95 -33.65 11.88
C SER A 306 -3.79 -33.16 10.99
N ALA A 307 -2.86 -34.05 10.64
CA ALA A 307 -1.79 -33.71 9.70
C ALA A 307 -2.34 -33.28 8.33
N ALA A 308 -3.26 -34.06 7.78
CA ALA A 308 -3.91 -33.75 6.50
C ALA A 308 -4.73 -32.44 6.57
N GLU A 309 -5.49 -32.26 7.67
CA GLU A 309 -6.25 -31.04 7.92
C GLU A 309 -5.33 -29.81 7.94
N MET A 310 -4.26 -29.86 8.73
CA MET A 310 -3.35 -28.74 8.90
C MET A 310 -2.57 -28.42 7.63
N LEU A 311 -2.15 -29.42 6.85
CA LEU A 311 -1.52 -29.22 5.55
C LEU A 311 -2.48 -28.55 4.55
N LEU A 312 -3.72 -29.04 4.45
CA LEU A 312 -4.72 -28.50 3.53
C LEU A 312 -5.10 -27.06 3.89
N LEU A 313 -5.27 -26.76 5.19
CA LEU A 313 -5.59 -25.41 5.63
C LEU A 313 -4.41 -24.45 5.46
N SER A 314 -3.19 -24.90 5.71
CA SER A 314 -1.99 -24.09 5.46
C SER A 314 -1.84 -23.78 3.96
N PHE A 315 -2.08 -24.77 3.09
CA PHE A 315 -2.11 -24.56 1.65
C PHE A 315 -3.22 -23.60 1.21
N ALA A 316 -4.42 -23.74 1.76
CA ALA A 316 -5.54 -22.83 1.48
C ALA A 316 -5.24 -21.38 1.93
N LEU A 317 -4.55 -21.22 3.07
CA LEU A 317 -4.09 -19.91 3.56
C LEU A 317 -3.03 -19.30 2.61
N ALA A 318 -2.08 -20.11 2.13
CA ALA A 318 -1.07 -19.67 1.16
C ALA A 318 -1.70 -19.26 -0.18
N ALA A 319 -2.65 -20.03 -0.69
CA ALA A 319 -3.39 -19.69 -1.89
C ALA A 319 -4.15 -18.36 -1.74
N ARG A 320 -4.83 -18.18 -0.61
CA ARG A 320 -5.52 -16.92 -0.29
C ARG A 320 -4.57 -15.73 -0.18
N PHE A 321 -3.40 -15.92 0.39
CA PHE A 321 -2.36 -14.89 0.43
C PHE A 321 -1.98 -14.42 -0.98
N ASN A 322 -1.75 -15.37 -1.89
CA ASN A 322 -1.40 -15.07 -3.28
C ASN A 322 -2.53 -14.30 -4.00
N ASP A 323 -3.79 -14.65 -3.74
CA ASP A 323 -4.94 -13.92 -4.30
C ASP A 323 -5.03 -12.48 -3.78
N LEU A 324 -4.85 -12.28 -2.47
CA LEU A 324 -4.83 -10.95 -1.87
C LEU A 324 -3.66 -10.10 -2.40
N LYS A 325 -2.49 -10.70 -2.54
CA LYS A 325 -1.32 -10.04 -3.12
C LYS A 325 -1.60 -9.58 -4.56
N ARG A 326 -2.14 -10.47 -5.40
CA ARG A 326 -2.53 -10.14 -6.78
C ARG A 326 -3.58 -9.03 -6.86
N GLN A 327 -4.58 -9.05 -5.97
CA GLN A 327 -5.59 -7.99 -5.90
C GLN A 327 -4.97 -6.64 -5.53
N LYS A 328 -4.07 -6.63 -4.55
CA LYS A 328 -3.34 -5.41 -4.15
C LYS A 328 -2.48 -4.87 -5.30
N GLU A 329 -1.72 -5.72 -5.98
CA GLU A 329 -0.90 -5.34 -7.14
C GLU A 329 -1.74 -4.74 -8.26
N LYS A 330 -2.89 -5.37 -8.60
CA LYS A 330 -3.83 -4.84 -9.59
C LYS A 330 -4.42 -3.49 -9.19
N ALA A 331 -4.79 -3.32 -7.91
CA ALA A 331 -5.31 -2.05 -7.42
C ALA A 331 -4.25 -0.94 -7.45
N GLN A 332 -3.00 -1.26 -7.10
CA GLN A 332 -1.88 -0.32 -7.20
C GLN A 332 -1.62 0.10 -8.65
N GLN A 333 -1.62 -0.86 -9.58
CA GLN A 333 -1.43 -0.56 -11.00
C GLN A 333 -2.54 0.34 -11.54
N ALA A 334 -3.80 0.04 -11.24
CA ALA A 334 -4.93 0.88 -11.66
C ALA A 334 -4.85 2.31 -11.09
N LEU A 335 -4.38 2.47 -9.84
CA LEU A 335 -4.15 3.78 -9.23
C LEU A 335 -3.04 4.55 -9.95
N LEU A 336 -1.93 3.89 -10.26
CA LEU A 336 -0.82 4.51 -11.01
C LEU A 336 -1.26 4.97 -12.40
N ASP A 337 -2.06 4.16 -13.10
CA ASP A 337 -2.56 4.52 -14.42
C ASP A 337 -3.52 5.72 -14.35
N THR A 338 -4.37 5.78 -13.31
CA THR A 338 -5.24 6.94 -13.06
C THR A 338 -4.44 8.21 -12.77
N LEU A 339 -3.39 8.12 -11.94
CA LEU A 339 -2.52 9.26 -11.61
C LEU A 339 -1.78 9.78 -12.85
N ARG A 340 -1.27 8.90 -13.71
CA ARG A 340 -0.60 9.28 -14.96
C ARG A 340 -1.54 10.01 -15.92
N GLU A 341 -2.77 9.55 -16.03
CA GLU A 341 -3.78 10.20 -16.86
C GLU A 341 -4.15 11.58 -16.31
N GLN A 342 -4.30 11.73 -14.98
CA GLN A 342 -4.53 13.03 -14.35
C GLN A 342 -3.36 14.01 -14.57
N GLU A 343 -2.12 13.53 -14.44
CA GLU A 343 -0.91 14.30 -14.71
C GLU A 343 -0.90 14.81 -16.15
N ARG A 344 -1.16 13.94 -17.13
CA ARG A 344 -1.24 14.31 -18.55
C ARG A 344 -2.30 15.37 -18.84
N ILE A 345 -3.50 15.21 -18.24
CA ILE A 345 -4.57 16.21 -18.39
C ILE A 345 -4.16 17.56 -17.77
N LEU A 346 -3.50 17.52 -16.61
CA LEU A 346 -3.04 18.73 -15.93
C LEU A 346 -1.96 19.44 -16.75
N GLU A 347 -0.96 18.72 -17.28
CA GLU A 347 0.08 19.28 -18.15
C GLU A 347 -0.52 19.96 -19.38
N SER A 348 -1.50 19.30 -20.02
CA SER A 348 -2.20 19.90 -21.17
C SER A 348 -2.92 21.19 -20.80
N ARG A 349 -3.63 21.23 -19.65
CA ARG A 349 -4.30 22.45 -19.17
C ARG A 349 -3.33 23.57 -18.80
N VAL A 350 -2.20 23.22 -18.17
CA VAL A 350 -1.16 24.20 -17.83
C VAL A 350 -0.59 24.81 -19.10
N SER A 351 -0.27 23.99 -20.11
CA SER A 351 0.23 24.47 -21.41
C SER A 351 -0.76 25.40 -22.09
N GLU A 352 -2.04 25.02 -22.16
CA GLU A 352 -3.10 25.83 -22.74
C GLU A 352 -3.26 27.18 -22.04
N ARG A 353 -3.33 27.16 -20.69
CA ARG A 353 -3.45 28.38 -19.88
C ARG A 353 -2.23 29.28 -19.99
N THR A 354 -1.04 28.71 -20.08
CA THR A 354 0.19 29.47 -20.27
C THR A 354 0.18 30.22 -21.63
N ALA A 355 -0.25 29.52 -22.69
CA ALA A 355 -0.38 30.11 -24.01
C ALA A 355 -1.45 31.23 -24.04
N GLU A 356 -2.60 31.03 -23.37
CA GLU A 356 -3.64 32.07 -23.25
C GLU A 356 -3.12 33.32 -22.50
N LEU A 357 -2.43 33.09 -21.36
CA LEU A 357 -1.85 34.17 -20.55
C LEU A 357 -0.81 34.98 -21.35
N GLU A 358 0.02 34.30 -22.12
CA GLU A 358 1.03 34.95 -22.95
C GLU A 358 0.41 35.83 -24.07
N LYS A 359 -0.65 35.34 -24.73
CA LYS A 359 -1.45 36.10 -25.67
C LYS A 359 -2.09 37.35 -25.03
N ALA A 360 -2.75 37.15 -23.88
CA ALA A 360 -3.41 38.23 -23.16
C ALA A 360 -2.38 39.28 -22.70
N LYS A 361 -1.22 38.83 -22.18
CA LYS A 361 -0.13 39.72 -21.77
C LYS A 361 0.36 40.57 -22.96
N ASN A 362 0.64 39.95 -24.10
CA ASN A 362 1.12 40.66 -25.30
C ASN A 362 0.09 41.67 -25.82
N GLN A 363 -1.20 41.31 -25.73
CA GLN A 363 -2.27 42.23 -26.12
C GLN A 363 -2.37 43.45 -25.16
N LEU A 364 -2.28 43.20 -23.84
CA LEU A 364 -2.27 44.28 -22.84
C LEU A 364 -1.03 45.19 -23.01
N GLU A 365 0.14 44.63 -23.28
CA GLU A 365 1.37 45.39 -23.51
C GLU A 365 1.23 46.30 -24.74
N ARG A 366 0.66 45.80 -25.83
CA ARG A 366 0.37 46.63 -27.01
C ARG A 366 -0.60 47.76 -26.72
N GLN A 367 -1.73 47.45 -26.06
CA GLN A 367 -2.71 48.47 -25.67
C GLN A 367 -2.12 49.55 -24.76
N ALA A 368 -1.20 49.17 -23.87
CA ALA A 368 -0.55 50.11 -22.96
C ALA A 368 0.50 50.99 -23.64
N THR A 369 1.12 50.57 -24.76
CA THR A 369 2.28 51.21 -25.34
C THR A 369 2.06 51.76 -26.74
N GLU A 370 0.99 51.37 -27.45
CA GLU A 370 0.68 51.80 -28.79
C GLU A 370 -0.53 52.74 -28.85
N ASP A 371 -0.61 53.62 -29.81
CA ASP A 371 -1.77 54.45 -30.17
C ASP A 371 -2.75 53.60 -30.97
N ALA A 372 -4.00 53.51 -30.55
CA ALA A 372 -5.00 52.61 -31.14
C ALA A 372 -5.36 52.94 -32.59
N LEU A 373 -5.24 54.19 -33.02
CA LEU A 373 -5.56 54.62 -34.36
C LEU A 373 -4.39 54.36 -35.35
N THR A 374 -3.19 54.73 -34.94
CA THR A 374 -2.03 54.79 -35.85
C THR A 374 -1.07 53.59 -35.69
N GLY A 375 -1.18 52.83 -34.59
CA GLY A 375 -0.26 51.74 -34.27
C GLY A 375 1.17 52.21 -34.00
N LEU A 376 1.43 53.49 -33.88
CA LEU A 376 2.68 54.06 -33.39
C LEU A 376 2.72 53.99 -31.87
N ASN A 377 3.89 54.24 -31.29
CA ASN A 377 3.98 54.32 -29.82
C ASN A 377 3.09 55.46 -29.31
N ASN A 378 2.33 55.20 -28.26
CA ASN A 378 1.65 56.24 -27.53
C ASN A 378 2.66 56.99 -26.60
N ARG A 379 2.20 57.98 -25.87
CA ARG A 379 3.03 58.75 -24.90
C ARG A 379 3.75 57.83 -23.91
N HIS A 380 3.09 56.76 -23.43
CA HIS A 380 3.69 55.80 -22.48
C HIS A 380 4.76 54.93 -23.16
N GLY A 381 4.49 54.43 -24.36
CA GLY A 381 5.44 53.69 -25.20
C GLY A 381 6.70 54.47 -25.50
N LEU A 382 6.56 55.74 -25.91
CA LEU A 382 7.70 56.64 -26.15
C LEU A 382 8.56 56.87 -24.89
N ARG A 383 7.92 57.05 -23.70
CA ARG A 383 8.65 57.16 -22.44
C ARG A 383 9.42 55.90 -22.09
N ARG A 384 8.82 54.74 -22.31
CA ARG A 384 9.45 53.44 -22.09
C ARG A 384 10.65 53.21 -23.00
N ILE A 385 10.49 53.52 -24.29
CA ILE A 385 11.57 53.43 -25.27
C ILE A 385 12.71 54.40 -24.93
N PHE A 386 12.39 55.64 -24.62
CA PHE A 386 13.41 56.64 -24.24
C PHE A 386 14.18 56.18 -22.97
N ALA A 387 13.49 55.64 -21.98
CA ALA A 387 14.14 55.11 -20.78
C ALA A 387 15.06 53.91 -21.09
N GLN A 388 14.68 53.04 -22.02
CA GLN A 388 15.54 51.96 -22.53
C GLN A 388 16.75 52.50 -23.31
N ILE A 389 16.53 53.43 -24.22
CA ILE A 389 17.62 54.10 -24.95
C ILE A 389 18.63 54.68 -23.93
N LYS A 390 18.17 55.47 -22.97
CA LYS A 390 19.02 56.10 -21.98
C LYS A 390 19.80 55.12 -21.10
N LYS A 391 19.18 53.97 -20.78
CA LYS A 391 19.81 52.93 -19.92
C LYS A 391 21.00 52.24 -20.61
N TYR A 392 20.94 52.08 -21.94
CA TYR A 392 21.94 51.37 -22.71
C TYR A 392 22.82 52.26 -23.59
N ALA A 393 22.56 53.60 -23.60
CA ALA A 393 23.33 54.55 -24.37
C ALA A 393 24.72 54.78 -23.74
N PRO A 394 25.79 54.88 -24.52
CA PRO A 394 27.07 55.42 -24.06
C PRO A 394 26.94 56.82 -23.51
N ASP A 395 27.81 57.22 -22.57
CA ASP A 395 27.76 58.52 -21.87
C ASP A 395 27.79 59.74 -22.83
N ASN A 396 28.33 59.56 -24.02
CA ASN A 396 28.46 60.62 -25.04
C ASN A 396 27.40 60.54 -26.18
N GLU A 397 26.45 59.61 -26.06
CA GLU A 397 25.41 59.50 -27.09
C GLU A 397 24.45 60.70 -27.05
N SER A 398 24.20 61.24 -28.24
CA SER A 398 23.21 62.33 -28.42
C SER A 398 21.97 61.76 -29.12
N ALA A 399 20.81 62.23 -28.72
CA ALA A 399 19.54 61.93 -29.36
C ALA A 399 18.82 63.20 -29.77
N ALA A 400 18.12 63.14 -30.88
CA ALA A 400 17.21 64.18 -31.28
C ALA A 400 15.77 63.78 -31.05
N VAL A 401 15.02 64.61 -30.36
CA VAL A 401 13.57 64.47 -30.23
C VAL A 401 12.91 65.49 -31.10
N MET A 402 12.16 65.03 -32.12
CA MET A 402 11.38 65.86 -33.01
C MET A 402 9.91 65.83 -32.54
N LEU A 403 9.32 67.01 -32.36
CA LEU A 403 7.88 67.16 -32.21
C LEU A 403 7.32 67.68 -33.52
N ILE A 404 6.32 67.00 -34.04
CA ILE A 404 5.74 67.27 -35.37
C ILE A 404 4.25 67.53 -35.16
N ASP A 405 3.77 68.66 -35.67
CA ASP A 405 2.36 69.05 -35.58
C ASP A 405 1.86 69.32 -36.98
N LEU A 406 0.74 68.74 -37.36
CA LEU A 406 0.19 68.87 -38.72
C LEU A 406 -0.53 70.21 -38.89
N ASP A 407 -0.06 71.01 -39.80
CA ASP A 407 -0.72 72.28 -40.10
C ASP A 407 -2.05 72.03 -40.81
N ASP A 408 -3.07 72.78 -40.44
CA ASP A 408 -4.39 72.77 -41.07
C ASP A 408 -5.11 71.40 -41.03
N PHE A 409 -4.77 70.51 -40.07
CA PHE A 409 -5.44 69.25 -39.86
C PHE A 409 -6.94 69.41 -39.50
N LYS A 410 -7.29 70.37 -38.67
CA LYS A 410 -8.66 70.68 -38.33
C LYS A 410 -9.54 70.99 -39.52
N PRO A 411 -9.16 71.88 -40.47
CA PRO A 411 -9.88 72.06 -41.72
C PRO A 411 -10.14 70.80 -42.54
N VAL A 412 -9.24 69.81 -42.48
CA VAL A 412 -9.46 68.50 -43.17
C VAL A 412 -10.63 67.77 -42.44
N ASN A 413 -10.65 67.73 -41.11
CA ASN A 413 -11.76 67.16 -40.35
C ASN A 413 -13.09 67.91 -40.62
N ASP A 414 -13.07 69.22 -40.56
CA ASP A 414 -14.26 70.06 -40.75
C ASP A 414 -14.85 69.92 -42.21
N ARG A 415 -14.00 69.72 -43.23
CA ARG A 415 -14.41 69.62 -44.64
C ARG A 415 -14.78 68.18 -45.05
N TYR A 416 -14.07 67.18 -44.57
CA TYR A 416 -14.18 65.80 -45.06
C TYR A 416 -14.63 64.78 -43.99
N GLY A 417 -14.87 65.27 -42.78
CA GLY A 417 -15.31 64.44 -41.65
C GLY A 417 -14.14 63.79 -40.88
N HIS A 418 -14.38 63.36 -39.61
CA HIS A 418 -13.38 62.76 -38.75
C HIS A 418 -12.76 61.47 -39.31
N GLY A 419 -13.53 60.68 -40.10
CA GLY A 419 -12.98 59.48 -40.76
C GLY A 419 -11.86 59.77 -41.72
N ALA A 420 -11.97 60.91 -42.47
CA ALA A 420 -10.90 61.36 -43.39
C ALA A 420 -9.66 61.84 -42.60
N GLY A 421 -9.85 62.51 -41.50
CA GLY A 421 -8.75 62.85 -40.60
C GLY A 421 -8.05 61.61 -39.98
N ASP A 422 -8.80 60.60 -39.62
CA ASP A 422 -8.25 59.33 -39.12
C ASP A 422 -7.43 58.59 -40.20
N GLU A 423 -7.93 58.53 -41.44
CA GLU A 423 -7.17 58.00 -42.60
C GLU A 423 -5.87 58.79 -42.82
N LEU A 424 -5.93 60.11 -42.76
CA LEU A 424 -4.75 60.94 -42.88
C LEU A 424 -3.73 60.69 -41.78
N LEU A 425 -4.16 60.61 -40.53
CA LEU A 425 -3.29 60.27 -39.36
C LEU A 425 -2.63 58.91 -39.51
N GLN A 426 -3.36 57.90 -39.98
CA GLN A 426 -2.80 56.58 -40.28
C GLN A 426 -1.76 56.62 -41.40
N GLU A 427 -2.01 57.36 -42.46
CA GLU A 427 -1.03 57.55 -43.56
C GLU A 427 0.21 58.28 -43.06
N ILE A 428 0.08 59.38 -42.34
CA ILE A 428 1.21 60.08 -41.72
C ILE A 428 2.03 59.14 -40.81
N ALA A 429 1.37 58.34 -39.98
CA ALA A 429 2.05 57.38 -39.19
C ALA A 429 2.86 56.35 -40.00
N ARG A 430 2.30 55.89 -41.15
CA ARG A 430 2.98 54.98 -42.05
C ARG A 430 4.21 55.64 -42.66
N ARG A 431 4.08 56.91 -43.11
CA ARG A 431 5.17 57.67 -43.66
C ARG A 431 6.28 57.95 -42.65
N LEU A 432 5.94 58.34 -41.45
CA LEU A 432 6.92 58.51 -40.37
C LEU A 432 7.69 57.22 -40.09
N ARG A 433 6.96 56.06 -39.98
CA ARG A 433 7.61 54.77 -39.78
C ARG A 433 8.55 54.39 -40.90
N ALA A 434 8.21 54.72 -42.16
CA ALA A 434 9.07 54.49 -43.34
C ALA A 434 10.27 55.46 -43.45
N SER A 435 10.21 56.60 -42.76
CA SER A 435 11.24 57.64 -42.83
C SER A 435 12.31 57.51 -41.73
N ILE A 436 12.14 56.58 -40.78
CA ILE A 436 13.06 56.37 -39.67
C ILE A 436 13.67 54.95 -39.71
N SER A 437 14.80 54.73 -39.03
CA SER A 437 15.45 53.45 -38.98
C SER A 437 14.83 52.55 -37.85
N GLU A 438 15.19 51.27 -37.83
CA GLU A 438 14.73 50.33 -36.79
C GLU A 438 15.20 50.71 -35.37
N ASN A 439 16.29 51.48 -35.27
CA ASN A 439 16.83 51.93 -33.99
C ASN A 439 16.14 53.21 -33.48
N ASP A 440 15.39 53.89 -34.33
CA ASP A 440 14.64 55.09 -34.00
C ASP A 440 13.22 54.76 -33.53
N ALA A 441 12.54 55.73 -32.96
CA ALA A 441 11.16 55.52 -32.53
C ALA A 441 10.23 56.61 -33.00
N ALA A 442 9.06 56.21 -33.49
CA ALA A 442 7.98 57.13 -33.77
C ALA A 442 6.79 56.89 -32.84
N GLY A 443 6.08 57.94 -32.49
CA GLY A 443 4.88 57.87 -31.66
C GLY A 443 3.92 59.01 -31.93
N ARG A 444 2.70 58.87 -31.39
CA ARG A 444 1.66 59.91 -31.43
C ARG A 444 1.31 60.31 -30.02
N LEU A 445 1.33 61.61 -29.71
CA LEU A 445 0.98 62.14 -28.37
C LEU A 445 -0.53 62.34 -28.16
N GLY A 446 -1.23 62.57 -29.27
CA GLY A 446 -2.68 62.80 -29.34
C GLY A 446 -3.02 63.85 -30.38
N GLY A 447 -4.26 63.88 -30.90
CA GLY A 447 -4.64 64.79 -31.97
C GLY A 447 -3.79 64.66 -33.24
N ASP A 448 -3.15 65.71 -33.62
CA ASP A 448 -2.26 65.87 -34.83
C ASP A 448 -0.76 65.93 -34.46
N GLU A 449 -0.41 65.62 -33.17
CA GLU A 449 0.96 65.66 -32.67
C GLU A 449 1.66 64.32 -32.77
N PHE A 450 2.79 64.27 -33.44
CA PHE A 450 3.67 63.11 -33.59
C PHE A 450 5.05 63.40 -32.99
N VAL A 451 5.71 62.36 -32.59
CA VAL A 451 7.09 62.45 -32.04
C VAL A 451 7.96 61.43 -32.73
N VAL A 452 9.16 61.85 -33.10
CA VAL A 452 10.24 60.99 -33.58
C VAL A 452 11.45 61.15 -32.67
N ILE A 453 12.03 60.02 -32.25
CA ILE A 453 13.27 59.96 -31.49
C ILE A 453 14.33 59.34 -32.38
N LEU A 454 15.34 60.13 -32.73
CA LEU A 454 16.50 59.64 -33.49
C LEU A 454 17.66 59.38 -32.53
N ARG A 455 18.31 58.24 -32.72
CA ARG A 455 19.43 57.80 -31.89
C ARG A 455 20.77 57.98 -32.62
N ASP A 456 21.86 57.96 -31.85
CA ASP A 456 23.26 58.02 -32.35
C ASP A 456 23.48 59.12 -33.36
N VAL A 457 23.01 60.34 -33.06
CA VAL A 457 23.06 61.46 -33.95
C VAL A 457 24.43 62.14 -33.86
N LYS A 458 25.15 62.19 -35.01
CA LYS A 458 26.53 62.67 -35.04
C LYS A 458 26.67 64.16 -35.23
N SER A 459 25.67 64.84 -35.81
CA SER A 459 25.71 66.28 -36.05
C SER A 459 24.30 66.86 -36.21
N SER A 460 24.19 68.16 -35.95
CA SER A 460 22.96 68.92 -36.21
C SER A 460 22.52 68.93 -37.70
N GLN A 461 23.47 68.88 -38.60
CA GLN A 461 23.20 68.78 -40.07
C GLN A 461 22.44 67.49 -40.43
N VAL A 462 22.85 66.34 -39.87
CA VAL A 462 22.18 65.03 -40.08
C VAL A 462 20.75 65.05 -39.56
N VAL A 463 20.53 65.63 -38.36
CA VAL A 463 19.18 65.79 -37.83
C VAL A 463 18.28 66.61 -38.68
N TYR A 464 18.82 67.74 -39.21
CA TYR A 464 18.08 68.64 -40.06
C TYR A 464 17.71 67.94 -41.41
N GLU A 465 18.61 67.17 -41.98
CA GLU A 465 18.36 66.39 -43.21
C GLU A 465 17.25 65.31 -42.95
N HIS A 466 17.27 64.63 -41.81
CA HIS A 466 16.20 63.70 -41.44
C HIS A 466 14.85 64.42 -41.28
N ALA A 467 14.83 65.55 -40.59
CA ALA A 467 13.61 66.33 -40.37
C ALA A 467 13.05 66.85 -41.70
N ASN A 468 13.94 67.32 -42.62
CA ASN A 468 13.54 67.80 -43.95
C ASN A 468 12.92 66.67 -44.79
N ARG A 469 13.52 65.47 -44.77
CA ARG A 469 12.96 64.28 -45.41
C ARG A 469 11.57 63.92 -44.84
N ILE A 470 11.41 63.98 -43.54
CA ILE A 470 10.13 63.76 -42.87
C ILE A 470 9.12 64.80 -43.28
N LEU A 471 9.49 66.09 -43.27
CA LEU A 471 8.62 67.22 -43.68
C LEU A 471 8.12 67.03 -45.08
N LEU A 472 9.02 66.70 -46.03
CA LEU A 472 8.67 66.46 -47.45
C LEU A 472 7.70 65.25 -47.55
N SER A 473 7.99 64.17 -46.88
CA SER A 473 7.14 62.97 -46.89
C SER A 473 5.75 63.21 -46.30
N VAL A 474 5.65 63.96 -45.21
CA VAL A 474 4.37 64.34 -44.58
C VAL A 474 3.57 65.24 -45.52
N SER A 475 4.23 66.15 -46.26
CA SER A 475 3.60 67.16 -47.17
C SER A 475 3.17 66.58 -48.53
N GLU A 476 3.56 65.34 -48.86
CA GLU A 476 3.10 64.70 -50.10
C GLU A 476 1.57 64.55 -50.11
N PRO A 477 0.90 64.90 -51.25
CA PRO A 477 -0.53 64.68 -51.35
C PRO A 477 -0.95 63.25 -51.08
N PHE A 478 -2.07 63.07 -50.36
CA PHE A 478 -2.63 61.76 -50.02
C PHE A 478 -4.06 61.59 -50.55
N GLN A 479 -4.34 60.47 -51.20
CA GLN A 479 -5.66 60.18 -51.71
C GLN A 479 -6.50 59.44 -50.64
N LEU A 480 -7.56 60.07 -50.21
CA LEU A 480 -8.54 59.48 -49.29
C LEU A 480 -9.34 58.33 -49.94
N ASN A 481 -9.89 57.43 -49.18
CA ASN A 481 -10.73 56.31 -49.66
C ASN A 481 -11.95 56.79 -50.48
N ASN A 482 -12.40 58.02 -50.25
CA ASN A 482 -13.49 58.65 -51.02
C ASN A 482 -13.02 59.25 -52.37
N GLY A 483 -11.78 59.03 -52.81
CA GLY A 483 -11.19 59.46 -54.04
C GLY A 483 -10.71 60.92 -54.05
N LYS A 484 -10.86 61.65 -52.97
CA LYS A 484 -10.37 63.04 -52.88
C LYS A 484 -8.93 63.10 -52.44
N THR A 485 -8.17 64.05 -52.98
CA THR A 485 -6.78 64.27 -52.59
C THR A 485 -6.70 65.36 -51.52
N VAL A 486 -5.99 65.12 -50.46
CA VAL A 486 -5.68 66.09 -49.39
C VAL A 486 -4.17 66.23 -49.25
N ALA A 487 -3.73 67.41 -48.93
CA ALA A 487 -2.33 67.73 -48.61
C ALA A 487 -2.34 68.54 -47.31
N VAL A 488 -1.44 68.21 -46.42
CA VAL A 488 -1.18 68.98 -45.19
C VAL A 488 0.31 69.33 -45.14
N SER A 489 0.62 70.34 -44.41
CA SER A 489 2.02 70.61 -44.05
C SER A 489 2.27 70.28 -42.58
N ALA A 490 3.46 70.40 -42.11
CA ALA A 490 3.80 70.25 -40.73
C ALA A 490 4.80 71.28 -40.21
N CYS A 491 4.69 71.57 -38.97
CA CYS A 491 5.72 72.28 -38.20
C CYS A 491 6.53 71.24 -37.36
N ILE A 492 7.85 71.25 -37.57
CA ILE A 492 8.76 70.33 -36.86
C ILE A 492 9.68 71.14 -35.96
N GLY A 493 9.55 70.89 -34.64
CA GLY A 493 10.50 71.37 -33.65
C GLY A 493 11.42 70.30 -33.20
N ILE A 494 12.68 70.53 -33.12
CA ILE A 494 13.71 69.54 -32.81
C ILE A 494 14.53 69.98 -31.58
N CYS A 495 14.72 69.05 -30.66
CA CYS A 495 15.66 69.24 -29.57
C CYS A 495 16.78 68.18 -29.70
N LEU A 496 18.01 68.64 -29.91
CA LEU A 496 19.20 67.78 -29.96
C LEU A 496 20.01 67.95 -28.67
N ARG A 497 20.16 66.92 -27.87
CA ARG A 497 20.90 66.96 -26.62
C ARG A 497 21.63 65.62 -26.40
N ARG A 498 22.66 65.70 -25.54
CA ARG A 498 23.25 64.48 -24.96
C ARG A 498 22.22 63.81 -24.03
N LEU A 499 22.14 62.48 -24.06
CA LEU A 499 21.17 61.75 -23.24
C LEU A 499 21.46 61.79 -21.73
N SER A 500 22.73 62.07 -21.34
CA SER A 500 23.14 62.18 -19.96
C SER A 500 22.45 63.39 -19.27
N GLY A 501 21.72 63.12 -18.19
CA GLY A 501 20.99 64.16 -17.42
C GLY A 501 19.60 64.50 -17.94
N GLU A 502 19.26 64.16 -19.16
CA GLU A 502 17.99 64.53 -19.79
C GLU A 502 16.83 63.59 -19.48
N THR A 503 15.62 64.13 -19.58
CA THR A 503 14.37 63.35 -19.50
C THR A 503 13.57 63.53 -20.77
N MET A 504 12.72 62.54 -21.13
CA MET A 504 11.82 62.67 -22.29
C MET A 504 10.96 63.94 -22.19
N SER A 505 10.57 64.36 -21.02
CA SER A 505 9.76 65.56 -20.81
C SER A 505 10.53 66.87 -21.03
N THR A 506 11.84 66.91 -20.68
CA THR A 506 12.69 68.09 -20.95
C THR A 506 12.96 68.26 -22.43
N LEU A 507 13.22 67.11 -23.14
CA LEU A 507 13.47 67.15 -24.59
C LEU A 507 12.21 67.49 -25.40
N LEU A 508 11.05 66.99 -24.97
CA LEU A 508 9.78 67.34 -25.62
C LEU A 508 9.45 68.83 -25.42
N ARG A 509 9.68 69.40 -24.24
CA ARG A 509 9.46 70.82 -24.00
C ARG A 509 10.38 71.68 -24.85
N CYS A 510 11.64 71.33 -24.97
CA CYS A 510 12.60 72.00 -25.83
C CYS A 510 12.17 71.91 -27.31
N ALA A 511 11.74 70.73 -27.78
CA ALA A 511 11.23 70.59 -29.16
C ALA A 511 9.93 71.40 -29.38
N ASP A 512 9.05 71.48 -28.38
CA ASP A 512 7.82 72.28 -28.45
C ASP A 512 8.14 73.80 -28.60
N GLU A 513 9.09 74.29 -27.77
CA GLU A 513 9.56 75.68 -27.90
C GLU A 513 10.12 76.01 -29.28
N ALA A 514 10.90 75.11 -29.86
CA ALA A 514 11.41 75.24 -31.23
C ALA A 514 10.26 75.19 -32.25
N MET A 515 9.33 74.24 -32.17
CA MET A 515 8.16 74.12 -33.01
C MET A 515 7.27 75.36 -32.98
N TYR A 516 7.09 75.97 -31.82
CA TYR A 516 6.31 77.22 -31.69
C TYR A 516 6.91 78.41 -32.47
N GLN A 517 8.24 78.46 -32.58
CA GLN A 517 8.90 79.46 -33.41
C GLN A 517 8.58 79.29 -34.85
N VAL A 518 8.53 78.03 -35.40
CA VAL A 518 8.10 77.70 -36.75
C VAL A 518 6.67 78.19 -36.98
N LYS A 519 5.74 77.83 -36.04
CA LYS A 519 4.33 78.27 -36.15
C LYS A 519 4.18 79.79 -36.22
N ARG A 520 5.00 80.57 -35.50
CA ARG A 520 5.00 82.05 -35.57
C ARG A 520 5.65 82.61 -36.85
N GLY A 521 6.58 81.87 -37.45
CA GLY A 521 7.30 82.28 -38.69
C GLY A 521 6.54 82.07 -39.98
N GLY A 522 5.29 81.51 -39.91
CA GLY A 522 4.47 81.33 -41.12
C GLY A 522 4.11 79.87 -41.40
N LYS A 523 4.33 78.91 -40.43
CA LYS A 523 4.12 77.48 -40.59
C LYS A 523 5.05 76.79 -41.61
N HIS A 524 4.87 75.51 -41.90
CA HIS A 524 5.59 74.72 -42.87
C HIS A 524 7.12 74.88 -42.80
N GLY A 525 7.75 74.38 -41.75
CA GLY A 525 9.18 74.53 -41.56
C GLY A 525 9.76 73.72 -40.44
N ILE A 526 11.04 73.86 -40.18
CA ILE A 526 11.83 73.14 -39.19
C ILE A 526 12.58 74.17 -38.33
N ALA A 527 12.52 73.99 -37.01
CA ALA A 527 13.42 74.70 -36.12
C ALA A 527 14.19 73.65 -35.28
N LEU A 528 15.48 73.87 -35.13
CA LEU A 528 16.39 73.04 -34.35
C LEU A 528 16.94 73.83 -33.14
N ASP A 529 16.71 73.37 -31.97
CA ASP A 529 17.38 73.81 -30.74
C ASP A 529 18.58 72.92 -30.51
N TYR A 530 19.77 73.48 -30.59
CA TYR A 530 21.04 72.83 -30.33
C TYR A 530 21.83 73.69 -29.34
N ASP A 531 22.28 73.10 -28.24
CA ASP A 531 22.98 73.74 -27.11
C ASP A 531 22.30 75.04 -26.55
N GLY A 532 20.96 75.14 -26.66
CA GLY A 532 20.17 76.21 -26.11
C GLY A 532 19.99 77.45 -27.04
N GLU A 533 20.51 77.42 -28.28
CA GLU A 533 20.26 78.42 -29.31
C GLU A 533 19.42 77.86 -30.48
N PRO A 534 18.23 78.40 -30.73
CA PRO A 534 17.35 77.92 -31.77
C PRO A 534 17.83 78.46 -33.16
N HIS A 535 18.06 77.52 -34.06
CA HIS A 535 18.32 77.84 -35.49
C HIS A 535 17.07 77.58 -36.35
N ILE A 536 16.52 78.60 -36.95
CA ILE A 536 15.36 78.51 -37.84
C ILE A 536 15.86 78.37 -39.32
N GLY A 537 15.56 77.22 -39.90
CA GLY A 537 15.76 77.04 -41.36
C GLY A 537 14.42 77.11 -42.09
N GLN A 538 14.23 78.10 -42.89
CA GLN A 538 13.14 78.14 -43.91
C GLN A 538 13.58 77.43 -45.17
N LEU A 539 12.71 76.53 -45.73
CA LEU A 539 12.94 76.04 -47.10
C LEU A 539 13.00 77.20 -48.06
N PRO A 540 14.02 77.26 -48.94
CA PRO A 540 13.99 78.20 -50.06
C PRO A 540 12.79 77.85 -50.90
N GLY A 541 11.93 78.87 -51.16
CA GLY A 541 10.62 78.80 -51.75
C GLY A 541 10.43 77.84 -52.88
N ILE A 542 9.35 77.07 -52.79
CA ILE A 542 8.63 76.51 -53.94
C ILE A 542 7.40 77.42 -54.09
N LEU A 543 7.43 78.27 -55.10
CA LEU A 543 6.29 78.95 -55.70
C LEU A 543 5.32 77.97 -56.34
#